data_b252e13f29f4ab1b0fbfc2adac588f7c
#
_entry.id   b252e13f29f4ab1b0fbfc2adac588f7c
#
_cell.length_a   1.000
_cell.length_b   1.000
_cell.length_c   1.000
_cell.angle_alpha   90.00
_cell.angle_beta   90.00
_cell.angle_gamma   90.00
#
_symmetry.space_group_name_H-M   'P 1'
#
loop_
_entity.id
_entity.type
_entity.pdbx_description
1 polymer ?
#
loop_
_entity_poly.entity_id
_entity_poly.type
_entity_poly.pdbx_seq_one_letter_code
_entity_poly.pdbx_strand_id
1 'polypeptide(L)'
;MKKKQLHKSNRLVTMLLLVIAILMPYGGAWAQTPSRPSSGDGKVDNPFLISTAAELAWFRDYVNNESQYVSATLTEDIDLSEFCHAADAATNTEELSWVPIGNGRMYCGTFDGNGKTIRNLYINSTIMYKGFFGYANSGSIKNITFDNAKVKNTHYNGTGILTGAFEKCTIENIKTLANCSVEGTYNTGGIAGTGTGNISNCENRAMVNGTKNVGGIVGNSSDNTISSCANYGAVTGTESGVGGMVGFFISGTIQNCANYGDISGADYVGNQIGYASICNLNNVLGIGNVTATTSQSGLLAGVILDSSSTAAGILAYNSSAKLTINGIEQTGDAVKAIGISSLSSTRRIKAFSAEQLKSGFVAFILQGNASESAKWGQKLNTDDYPLLNSADKVYSDCPVTMKCSGELEGKGTFANTKPAQEGTFTMQHGNSIIHHESVDVTCTVDGTIEYWEC
;
A
#
# COMPACT_ATOMS: atom_id res chain seq x y z
N MET A 1 -60.38 38.41 36.38
CA MET A 1 -60.46 37.16 35.66
C MET A 1 -59.26 36.89 34.66
N LYS A 2 -58.54 37.91 34.19
CA LYS A 2 -57.45 37.71 33.20
C LYS A 2 -56.17 37.09 33.73
N LYS A 3 -55.83 37.21 35.01
CA LYS A 3 -54.54 36.57 35.57
C LYS A 3 -54.59 35.04 35.76
N LYS A 4 -55.76 34.44 35.94
CA LYS A 4 -55.92 32.99 36.10
C LYS A 4 -55.84 32.22 34.79
N GLN A 5 -56.13 32.83 33.63
CA GLN A 5 -56.01 32.17 32.33
C GLN A 5 -54.57 32.13 31.82
N LEU A 6 -53.75 33.16 32.10
CA LEU A 6 -52.32 33.15 31.72
C LEU A 6 -51.53 32.07 32.45
N HIS A 7 -51.88 31.78 33.72
CA HIS A 7 -51.18 30.76 34.50
C HIS A 7 -51.53 29.30 34.08
N LYS A 8 -52.76 29.09 33.56
CA LYS A 8 -53.16 27.79 32.97
C LYS A 8 -52.51 27.55 31.61
N SER A 9 -52.37 28.57 30.77
CA SER A 9 -51.70 28.47 29.47
C SER A 9 -50.21 28.13 29.62
N ASN A 10 -49.51 28.81 30.53
CA ASN A 10 -48.10 28.51 30.76
C ASN A 10 -47.85 27.10 31.33
N ARG A 11 -48.77 26.60 32.20
CA ARG A 11 -48.67 25.22 32.70
C ARG A 11 -48.94 24.18 31.60
N LEU A 12 -49.84 24.44 30.66
CA LEU A 12 -50.10 23.54 29.54
C LEU A 12 -48.93 23.52 28.56
N VAL A 13 -48.34 24.69 28.26
CA VAL A 13 -47.12 24.77 27.39
C VAL A 13 -45.92 24.10 28.07
N THR A 14 -45.75 24.32 29.39
CA THR A 14 -44.68 23.65 30.14
C THR A 14 -44.88 22.12 30.23
N MET A 15 -46.11 21.65 30.40
CA MET A 15 -46.43 20.21 30.35
C MET A 15 -46.25 19.65 28.95
N LEU A 16 -46.60 20.36 27.89
CA LEU A 16 -46.41 19.94 26.51
C LEU A 16 -44.91 19.82 26.15
N LEU A 17 -44.10 20.80 26.61
CA LEU A 17 -42.65 20.77 26.46
C LEU A 17 -42.00 19.65 27.27
N LEU A 18 -42.51 19.34 28.46
CA LEU A 18 -42.05 18.22 29.30
C LEU A 18 -42.44 16.86 28.67
N VAL A 19 -43.62 16.75 28.08
CA VAL A 19 -44.07 15.53 27.37
C VAL A 19 -43.28 15.31 26.09
N ILE A 20 -42.91 16.36 25.36
CA ILE A 20 -42.05 16.29 24.19
C ILE A 20 -40.62 15.87 24.61
N ALA A 21 -40.11 16.35 25.75
CA ALA A 21 -38.81 15.94 26.30
C ALA A 21 -38.80 14.49 26.81
N ILE A 22 -39.93 13.92 27.24
CA ILE A 22 -40.07 12.54 27.70
C ILE A 22 -40.33 11.58 26.53
N LEU A 23 -40.82 12.07 25.40
CA LEU A 23 -41.03 11.29 24.17
C LEU A 23 -39.82 11.34 23.22
N MET A 24 -38.78 12.10 23.54
CA MET A 24 -37.51 11.91 22.86
C MET A 24 -36.92 10.59 23.34
N PRO A 25 -36.68 9.61 22.45
CA PRO A 25 -36.06 8.38 22.85
C PRO A 25 -34.69 8.72 23.45
N TYR A 26 -34.49 8.31 24.70
CA TYR A 26 -33.18 8.39 25.37
C TYR A 26 -32.15 7.69 24.50
N GLY A 27 -31.24 8.50 23.90
CA GLY A 27 -29.92 8.00 23.49
C GLY A 27 -29.85 7.03 22.34
N GLY A 28 -30.73 7.05 21.36
CA GLY A 28 -30.41 6.51 20.03
C GLY A 28 -29.77 7.65 19.23
N ALA A 29 -28.48 7.58 18.95
CA ALA A 29 -27.89 8.39 17.91
C ALA A 29 -28.76 8.17 16.66
N TRP A 30 -29.35 9.22 16.13
CA TRP A 30 -30.12 9.14 14.89
C TRP A 30 -29.11 8.74 13.82
N ALA A 31 -29.18 7.51 13.30
CA ALA A 31 -28.36 7.10 12.19
C ALA A 31 -28.50 8.18 11.10
N GLN A 32 -27.40 8.82 10.75
CA GLN A 32 -27.42 9.87 9.73
C GLN A 32 -27.98 9.27 8.43
N THR A 33 -28.98 9.93 7.86
CA THR A 33 -29.55 9.50 6.58
C THR A 33 -28.61 9.94 5.46
N PRO A 34 -28.28 9.06 4.52
CA PRO A 34 -27.49 9.43 3.34
C PRO A 34 -28.10 10.65 2.62
N SER A 35 -27.29 11.63 2.28
CA SER A 35 -27.72 12.88 1.64
C SER A 35 -26.87 13.18 0.41
N ARG A 36 -27.53 13.59 -0.68
CA ARG A 36 -26.81 13.92 -1.92
C ARG A 36 -25.89 15.12 -1.70
N PRO A 37 -24.63 15.10 -2.20
CA PRO A 37 -23.76 16.27 -2.22
C PRO A 37 -24.44 17.47 -2.89
N SER A 38 -24.27 18.64 -2.30
CA SER A 38 -24.88 19.87 -2.80
C SER A 38 -24.22 20.40 -4.07
N SER A 39 -23.00 19.95 -4.39
CA SER A 39 -22.18 20.42 -5.50
C SER A 39 -21.64 19.26 -6.33
N GLY A 40 -21.49 19.51 -7.63
CA GLY A 40 -21.03 18.54 -8.62
C GLY A 40 -22.19 17.75 -9.26
N ASP A 41 -21.91 17.19 -10.42
CA ASP A 41 -22.84 16.32 -11.16
C ASP A 41 -22.27 14.89 -11.36
N GLY A 42 -21.08 14.63 -10.82
CA GLY A 42 -20.40 13.32 -10.87
C GLY A 42 -19.60 13.09 -12.13
N LYS A 43 -19.44 14.06 -13.03
CA LYS A 43 -18.51 13.96 -14.15
C LYS A 43 -17.07 14.18 -13.70
N VAL A 44 -16.11 13.79 -14.50
CA VAL A 44 -14.67 13.92 -14.18
C VAL A 44 -14.27 15.40 -14.03
N ASP A 45 -14.83 16.28 -14.85
CA ASP A 45 -14.60 17.74 -14.84
C ASP A 45 -15.48 18.50 -13.83
N ASN A 46 -16.52 17.84 -13.28
CA ASN A 46 -17.41 18.38 -12.25
C ASN A 46 -17.79 17.27 -11.23
N PRO A 47 -16.83 16.73 -10.46
CA PRO A 47 -17.08 15.62 -9.54
C PRO A 47 -18.03 16.03 -8.41
N PHE A 48 -18.73 15.07 -7.81
CA PHE A 48 -19.44 15.29 -6.56
C PHE A 48 -18.46 15.75 -5.47
N LEU A 49 -18.75 16.88 -4.83
CA LEU A 49 -17.95 17.39 -3.71
C LEU A 49 -18.52 16.84 -2.40
N ILE A 50 -17.75 16.00 -1.73
CA ILE A 50 -18.16 15.27 -0.52
C ILE A 50 -17.48 15.90 0.69
N SER A 51 -18.27 16.38 1.64
CA SER A 51 -17.80 17.03 2.86
C SER A 51 -18.24 16.31 4.15
N THR A 52 -19.18 15.35 4.05
CA THR A 52 -19.75 14.65 5.21
C THR A 52 -19.84 13.15 4.97
N ALA A 53 -19.93 12.38 6.06
CA ALA A 53 -20.16 10.94 6.00
C ALA A 53 -21.51 10.59 5.36
N ALA A 54 -22.54 11.41 5.56
CA ALA A 54 -23.86 11.26 4.93
C ALA A 54 -23.78 11.39 3.40
N GLU A 55 -23.01 12.36 2.89
CA GLU A 55 -22.79 12.53 1.45
C GLU A 55 -21.96 11.38 0.88
N LEU A 56 -20.96 10.89 1.62
CA LEU A 56 -20.18 9.73 1.21
C LEU A 56 -21.02 8.45 1.19
N ALA A 57 -21.90 8.25 2.16
CA ALA A 57 -22.85 7.14 2.17
C ALA A 57 -23.84 7.22 1.00
N TRP A 58 -24.33 8.41 0.67
CA TRP A 58 -25.16 8.62 -0.51
C TRP A 58 -24.38 8.30 -1.80
N PHE A 59 -23.14 8.77 -1.93
CA PHE A 59 -22.29 8.46 -3.10
C PHE A 59 -22.09 6.96 -3.26
N ARG A 60 -21.80 6.24 -2.17
CA ARG A 60 -21.72 4.79 -2.15
C ARG A 60 -23.00 4.15 -2.69
N ASP A 61 -24.16 4.57 -2.18
CA ASP A 61 -25.45 3.99 -2.58
C ASP A 61 -25.79 4.34 -4.04
N TYR A 62 -25.42 5.54 -4.49
CA TYR A 62 -25.58 5.97 -5.86
C TYR A 62 -24.71 5.13 -6.83
N VAL A 63 -23.45 4.88 -6.48
CA VAL A 63 -22.57 4.00 -7.27
C VAL A 63 -23.13 2.57 -7.32
N ASN A 64 -23.57 2.05 -6.18
CA ASN A 64 -24.02 0.67 -6.08
C ASN A 64 -25.34 0.40 -6.79
N ASN A 65 -26.24 1.39 -6.89
CA ASN A 65 -27.57 1.20 -7.43
C ASN A 65 -27.82 1.89 -8.78
N GLU A 66 -27.20 3.07 -9.03
CA GLU A 66 -27.52 3.92 -10.17
C GLU A 66 -26.41 3.98 -11.23
N SER A 67 -25.23 4.53 -10.89
CA SER A 67 -24.16 4.76 -11.87
C SER A 67 -22.76 4.51 -11.34
N GLN A 68 -22.04 3.60 -11.95
CA GLN A 68 -20.66 3.23 -11.62
C GLN A 68 -19.60 4.19 -12.19
N TYR A 69 -19.95 5.09 -13.10
CA TYR A 69 -19.02 5.96 -13.85
C TYR A 69 -18.87 7.35 -13.24
N VAL A 70 -19.38 7.57 -12.04
CA VAL A 70 -19.38 8.87 -11.40
C VAL A 70 -18.10 9.13 -10.62
N SER A 71 -17.67 10.39 -10.62
CA SER A 71 -16.49 10.86 -9.93
C SER A 71 -16.83 11.67 -8.69
N ALA A 72 -15.95 11.63 -7.70
CA ALA A 72 -16.09 12.39 -6.45
C ALA A 72 -14.75 12.92 -5.96
N THR A 73 -14.80 14.02 -5.21
CA THR A 73 -13.67 14.62 -4.52
C THR A 73 -14.05 14.92 -3.07
N LEU A 74 -13.22 14.51 -2.12
CA LEU A 74 -13.40 14.87 -0.71
C LEU A 74 -12.97 16.34 -0.51
N THR A 75 -13.77 17.10 0.21
CA THR A 75 -13.45 18.47 0.59
C THR A 75 -13.09 18.60 2.08
N GLU A 76 -13.50 17.63 2.90
CA GLU A 76 -13.23 17.56 4.33
C GLU A 76 -12.82 16.14 4.75
N ASP A 77 -12.24 16.01 5.94
CA ASP A 77 -12.02 14.72 6.59
C ASP A 77 -13.38 14.07 6.92
N ILE A 78 -13.49 12.76 6.77
CA ILE A 78 -14.74 12.02 6.95
C ILE A 78 -14.59 11.04 8.11
N ASP A 79 -15.48 11.12 9.09
CA ASP A 79 -15.63 10.11 10.14
C ASP A 79 -16.83 9.20 9.83
N LEU A 80 -16.56 7.92 9.69
CA LEU A 80 -17.56 6.89 9.34
C LEU A 80 -18.22 6.24 10.55
N SER A 81 -17.90 6.64 11.78
CA SER A 81 -18.39 5.97 13.01
C SER A 81 -19.92 5.87 13.13
N GLU A 82 -20.65 6.77 12.51
CA GLU A 82 -22.14 6.72 12.46
C GLU A 82 -22.67 5.79 11.35
N PHE A 83 -21.83 5.41 10.38
CA PHE A 83 -22.20 4.56 9.24
C PHE A 83 -21.59 3.16 9.28
N CYS A 84 -20.61 2.94 10.14
CA CYS A 84 -20.05 1.62 10.38
C CYS A 84 -19.27 1.60 11.71
N HIS A 85 -19.45 0.53 12.48
CA HIS A 85 -18.78 0.31 13.78
C HIS A 85 -18.91 -1.13 14.24
N ALA A 86 -18.00 -1.56 15.10
CA ALA A 86 -18.10 -2.85 15.78
C ALA A 86 -19.26 -2.84 16.80
N ALA A 87 -19.73 -4.04 17.16
CA ALA A 87 -20.63 -4.19 18.28
C ALA A 87 -19.97 -3.73 19.59
N ASP A 88 -20.73 -3.06 20.44
CA ASP A 88 -20.28 -2.69 21.79
C ASP A 88 -21.33 -3.10 22.83
N ALA A 89 -21.01 -4.12 23.60
CA ALA A 89 -21.91 -4.66 24.63
C ALA A 89 -22.10 -3.66 25.82
N ALA A 90 -21.13 -2.78 26.06
CA ALA A 90 -21.23 -1.82 27.17
C ALA A 90 -22.28 -0.73 26.87
N THR A 91 -22.44 -0.36 25.60
CA THR A 91 -23.42 0.63 25.13
C THR A 91 -24.65 0.00 24.49
N ASN A 92 -24.71 -1.35 24.38
CA ASN A 92 -25.74 -2.10 23.66
C ASN A 92 -25.84 -1.67 22.17
N THR A 93 -24.68 -1.33 21.58
CA THR A 93 -24.59 -0.97 20.16
C THR A 93 -24.43 -2.22 19.31
N GLU A 94 -25.29 -2.42 18.32
CA GLU A 94 -25.19 -3.52 17.35
C GLU A 94 -24.07 -3.23 16.34
N GLU A 95 -23.52 -4.30 15.74
CA GLU A 95 -22.52 -4.17 14.68
C GLU A 95 -23.12 -3.57 13.42
N LEU A 96 -22.44 -2.60 12.83
CA LEU A 96 -22.78 -2.02 11.54
C LEU A 96 -21.54 -2.01 10.63
N SER A 97 -21.55 -2.84 9.59
CA SER A 97 -20.45 -2.95 8.64
C SER A 97 -20.62 -2.02 7.44
N TRP A 98 -19.56 -1.33 7.04
CA TRP A 98 -19.55 -0.54 5.80
C TRP A 98 -19.84 -1.41 4.59
N VAL A 99 -20.80 -1.01 3.78
CA VAL A 99 -21.03 -1.60 2.45
C VAL A 99 -20.05 -0.96 1.49
N PRO A 100 -19.17 -1.70 0.81
CA PRO A 100 -18.18 -1.11 -0.08
C PRO A 100 -18.79 -0.28 -1.24
N ILE A 101 -18.10 0.75 -1.66
CA ILE A 101 -18.38 1.43 -2.94
C ILE A 101 -18.02 0.45 -4.06
N GLY A 102 -18.93 0.18 -4.99
CA GLY A 102 -18.72 -0.86 -6.01
C GLY A 102 -19.00 -2.27 -5.49
N ASN A 103 -19.98 -2.42 -4.56
CA ASN A 103 -20.45 -3.72 -4.07
C ASN A 103 -21.54 -4.28 -4.99
N GLY A 104 -21.21 -5.33 -5.75
CA GLY A 104 -22.10 -5.90 -6.75
C GLY A 104 -22.08 -5.22 -8.13
N ARG A 105 -21.53 -4.02 -8.22
CA ARG A 105 -21.15 -3.31 -9.46
C ARG A 105 -19.71 -2.84 -9.34
N MET A 106 -18.99 -2.75 -10.47
CA MET A 106 -17.64 -2.20 -10.46
C MET A 106 -17.69 -0.69 -10.33
N TYR A 107 -16.76 -0.10 -9.57
CA TYR A 107 -16.58 1.35 -9.59
C TYR A 107 -15.63 1.73 -10.74
N CYS A 108 -16.07 2.60 -11.65
CA CYS A 108 -15.31 2.96 -12.85
C CYS A 108 -15.02 4.48 -12.97
N GLY A 109 -15.23 5.23 -11.90
CA GLY A 109 -15.00 6.67 -11.86
C GLY A 109 -13.63 7.08 -11.34
N THR A 110 -13.48 8.38 -11.11
CA THR A 110 -12.34 8.95 -10.38
C THR A 110 -12.77 9.34 -8.98
N PHE A 111 -12.09 8.81 -7.96
CA PHE A 111 -12.26 9.21 -6.57
C PHE A 111 -10.98 9.88 -6.07
N ASP A 112 -11.03 11.18 -5.83
CA ASP A 112 -9.93 11.95 -5.28
C ASP A 112 -10.20 12.29 -3.80
N GLY A 113 -9.43 11.68 -2.91
CA GLY A 113 -9.47 12.02 -1.49
C GLY A 113 -8.92 13.41 -1.18
N ASN A 114 -8.25 14.08 -2.14
CA ASN A 114 -7.73 15.43 -1.99
C ASN A 114 -6.87 15.63 -0.72
N GLY A 115 -6.15 14.57 -0.33
CA GLY A 115 -5.32 14.54 0.88
C GLY A 115 -6.10 14.44 2.20
N LYS A 116 -7.40 14.22 2.16
CA LYS A 116 -8.25 14.10 3.35
C LYS A 116 -8.15 12.71 3.98
N THR A 117 -8.59 12.64 5.23
CA THR A 117 -8.58 11.42 6.05
C THR A 117 -9.97 10.83 6.17
N ILE A 118 -10.08 9.52 5.93
CA ILE A 118 -11.27 8.72 6.24
C ILE A 118 -11.00 7.97 7.54
N ARG A 119 -11.81 8.24 8.57
CA ARG A 119 -11.65 7.64 9.91
C ARG A 119 -12.72 6.60 10.19
N ASN A 120 -12.35 5.63 11.03
CA ASN A 120 -13.27 4.67 11.62
C ASN A 120 -13.99 3.78 10.59
N LEU A 121 -13.35 3.49 9.45
CA LEU A 121 -13.87 2.49 8.52
C LEU A 121 -13.92 1.13 9.24
N TYR A 122 -15.10 0.52 9.30
CA TYR A 122 -15.30 -0.81 9.87
C TYR A 122 -15.99 -1.73 8.86
N ILE A 123 -15.36 -2.87 8.60
CA ILE A 123 -15.91 -3.94 7.76
C ILE A 123 -15.72 -5.28 8.48
N ASN A 124 -16.81 -6.02 8.65
CA ASN A 124 -16.82 -7.43 9.03
C ASN A 124 -17.70 -8.18 8.03
N SER A 125 -17.15 -9.12 7.28
CA SER A 125 -17.85 -9.71 6.13
C SER A 125 -17.43 -11.15 5.86
N THR A 126 -18.33 -11.85 5.17
CA THR A 126 -18.13 -13.21 4.65
C THR A 126 -18.29 -13.25 3.12
N ILE A 127 -18.26 -12.09 2.44
CA ILE A 127 -18.53 -11.95 1.00
C ILE A 127 -17.27 -11.46 0.30
N MET A 128 -17.07 -11.83 -0.97
CA MET A 128 -15.90 -11.45 -1.77
C MET A 128 -15.69 -9.94 -1.89
N TYR A 129 -14.45 -9.54 -2.11
CA TYR A 129 -13.99 -8.19 -2.43
C TYR A 129 -14.40 -7.14 -1.40
N LYS A 130 -13.68 -7.07 -0.30
CA LYS A 130 -13.93 -6.13 0.78
C LYS A 130 -12.81 -5.12 0.99
N GLY A 131 -13.23 -3.88 1.14
CA GLY A 131 -12.48 -2.68 1.41
C GLY A 131 -13.40 -1.48 1.38
N PHE A 132 -12.86 -0.28 1.46
CA PHE A 132 -13.62 0.95 1.27
C PHE A 132 -14.32 0.93 -0.11
N PHE A 133 -13.61 0.45 -1.14
CA PHE A 133 -14.17 -0.01 -2.42
C PHE A 133 -14.23 -1.54 -2.44
N GLY A 134 -15.28 -2.10 -3.04
CA GLY A 134 -15.38 -3.55 -3.29
C GLY A 134 -14.56 -3.94 -4.51
N TYR A 135 -14.99 -3.48 -5.69
CA TYR A 135 -14.31 -3.71 -6.94
C TYR A 135 -14.20 -2.40 -7.76
N ALA A 136 -12.98 -1.97 -8.07
CA ALA A 136 -12.70 -0.83 -8.91
C ALA A 136 -12.18 -1.30 -10.29
N ASN A 137 -12.68 -0.72 -11.40
CA ASN A 137 -12.29 -1.09 -12.76
C ASN A 137 -12.07 0.15 -13.63
N SER A 138 -10.92 0.21 -14.29
CA SER A 138 -10.57 1.24 -15.28
C SER A 138 -10.70 2.69 -14.77
N GLY A 139 -10.71 2.88 -13.44
CA GLY A 139 -10.85 4.16 -12.76
C GLY A 139 -9.55 4.65 -12.14
N SER A 140 -9.66 5.72 -11.36
CA SER A 140 -8.56 6.28 -10.56
C SER A 140 -9.02 6.52 -9.12
N ILE A 141 -8.22 6.04 -8.15
CA ILE A 141 -8.46 6.27 -6.74
C ILE A 141 -7.18 6.83 -6.15
N LYS A 142 -7.25 8.03 -5.56
CA LYS A 142 -6.03 8.70 -5.13
C LYS A 142 -6.20 9.61 -3.90
N ASN A 143 -5.06 9.93 -3.26
CA ASN A 143 -4.92 10.97 -2.23
C ASN A 143 -5.79 10.73 -0.99
N ILE A 144 -5.81 9.52 -0.43
CA ILE A 144 -6.63 9.16 0.73
C ILE A 144 -5.71 8.70 1.88
N THR A 145 -5.99 9.19 3.08
CA THR A 145 -5.43 8.62 4.31
C THR A 145 -6.52 7.87 5.07
N PHE A 146 -6.25 6.65 5.52
CA PHE A 146 -7.11 5.88 6.41
C PHE A 146 -6.57 5.91 7.84
N ASP A 147 -7.43 6.23 8.78
CA ASP A 147 -7.16 6.29 10.21
C ASP A 147 -8.16 5.41 10.97
N ASN A 148 -7.66 4.51 11.82
CA ASN A 148 -8.47 3.56 12.58
C ASN A 148 -9.41 2.70 11.71
N ALA A 149 -8.97 2.30 10.51
CA ALA A 149 -9.72 1.38 9.66
C ALA A 149 -9.55 -0.06 10.15
N LYS A 150 -10.66 -0.80 10.27
CA LYS A 150 -10.71 -2.21 10.66
C LYS A 150 -11.45 -3.00 9.59
N VAL A 151 -10.71 -3.79 8.81
CA VAL A 151 -11.30 -4.60 7.73
C VAL A 151 -11.07 -6.07 8.04
N LYS A 152 -12.17 -6.80 8.27
CA LYS A 152 -12.16 -8.25 8.46
C LYS A 152 -13.04 -8.91 7.42
N ASN A 153 -12.51 -9.95 6.76
CA ASN A 153 -13.25 -10.71 5.77
C ASN A 153 -12.82 -12.18 5.79
N THR A 154 -13.76 -13.06 6.07
CA THR A 154 -13.50 -14.50 6.08
C THR A 154 -13.75 -15.18 4.72
N HIS A 155 -14.15 -14.43 3.70
CA HIS A 155 -14.25 -14.95 2.34
C HIS A 155 -12.85 -15.16 1.73
N TYR A 156 -12.71 -16.16 0.88
CA TYR A 156 -11.43 -16.56 0.27
C TYR A 156 -10.90 -15.60 -0.82
N ASN A 157 -11.57 -14.49 -1.13
CA ASN A 157 -11.18 -13.67 -2.27
C ASN A 157 -11.21 -12.17 -1.99
N GLY A 158 -10.04 -11.55 -2.05
CA GLY A 158 -9.79 -10.13 -2.12
C GLY A 158 -10.20 -9.29 -0.90
N THR A 159 -9.23 -8.94 -0.05
CA THR A 159 -9.42 -8.05 1.11
C THR A 159 -8.31 -7.01 1.19
N GLY A 160 -8.67 -5.73 1.29
CA GLY A 160 -7.73 -4.62 1.51
C GLY A 160 -8.44 -3.43 2.16
N ILE A 161 -7.70 -2.50 2.77
CA ILE A 161 -8.34 -1.31 3.37
C ILE A 161 -8.98 -0.44 2.30
N LEU A 162 -8.25 -0.19 1.20
CA LEU A 162 -8.78 0.60 0.10
C LEU A 162 -9.76 -0.20 -0.75
N THR A 163 -9.33 -1.36 -1.24
CA THR A 163 -10.16 -2.13 -2.19
C THR A 163 -9.96 -3.63 -2.05
N GLY A 164 -11.05 -4.39 -2.20
CA GLY A 164 -10.99 -5.84 -2.30
C GLY A 164 -10.40 -6.30 -3.62
N ALA A 165 -10.83 -5.71 -4.73
CA ALA A 165 -10.33 -6.01 -6.07
C ALA A 165 -10.20 -4.75 -6.93
N PHE A 166 -9.27 -4.77 -7.89
CA PHE A 166 -9.10 -3.70 -8.89
C PHE A 166 -8.64 -4.29 -10.23
N GLU A 167 -9.06 -3.66 -11.32
CA GLU A 167 -8.67 -4.07 -12.67
C GLU A 167 -8.39 -2.83 -13.53
N LYS A 168 -7.22 -2.76 -14.17
CA LYS A 168 -6.78 -1.61 -15.00
C LYS A 168 -6.97 -0.26 -14.31
N CYS A 169 -6.89 -0.26 -12.99
CA CYS A 169 -7.14 0.91 -12.15
C CYS A 169 -5.81 1.56 -11.74
N THR A 170 -5.81 2.88 -11.63
CA THR A 170 -4.70 3.62 -11.02
C THR A 170 -5.01 3.90 -9.56
N ILE A 171 -4.14 3.40 -8.67
CA ILE A 171 -4.19 3.62 -7.22
C ILE A 171 -2.95 4.44 -6.85
N GLU A 172 -3.14 5.64 -6.33
CA GLU A 172 -2.03 6.55 -6.08
C GLU A 172 -2.17 7.30 -4.75
N ASN A 173 -1.05 7.46 -4.04
CA ASN A 173 -0.96 8.26 -2.82
C ASN A 173 -2.01 7.86 -1.77
N ILE A 174 -2.07 6.56 -1.46
CA ILE A 174 -2.93 6.01 -0.40
C ILE A 174 -2.07 5.73 0.82
N LYS A 175 -2.54 6.16 2.00
CA LYS A 175 -1.87 5.92 3.28
C LYS A 175 -2.81 5.22 4.25
N THR A 176 -2.28 4.24 4.99
CA THR A 176 -2.95 3.66 6.16
C THR A 176 -2.11 3.92 7.40
N LEU A 177 -2.73 4.36 8.49
CA LEU A 177 -2.02 4.62 9.74
C LEU A 177 -1.84 3.34 10.57
N ALA A 178 -0.96 3.39 11.59
CA ALA A 178 -0.57 2.23 12.37
C ALA A 178 -1.71 1.63 13.24
N ASN A 179 -2.78 2.38 13.48
CA ASN A 179 -3.97 1.90 14.17
C ASN A 179 -4.98 1.20 13.25
N CYS A 180 -4.67 1.10 11.95
CA CYS A 180 -5.45 0.32 11.00
C CYS A 180 -5.08 -1.17 11.04
N SER A 181 -6.00 -2.04 10.62
CA SER A 181 -5.75 -3.47 10.48
C SER A 181 -6.58 -4.11 9.38
N VAL A 182 -6.00 -5.13 8.75
CA VAL A 182 -6.68 -5.99 7.78
C VAL A 182 -6.56 -7.43 8.25
N GLU A 183 -7.67 -8.15 8.25
CA GLU A 183 -7.74 -9.59 8.48
C GLU A 183 -8.53 -10.22 7.34
N GLY A 184 -7.87 -11.05 6.53
CA GLY A 184 -8.51 -11.72 5.39
C GLY A 184 -8.17 -13.21 5.34
N THR A 185 -8.72 -13.92 4.36
CA THR A 185 -8.38 -15.31 4.09
C THR A 185 -7.37 -15.38 2.94
N TYR A 186 -7.81 -15.26 1.71
CA TYR A 186 -6.92 -15.28 0.54
C TYR A 186 -6.85 -13.91 -0.12
N ASN A 187 -5.70 -13.61 -0.71
CA ASN A 187 -5.44 -12.36 -1.41
C ASN A 187 -5.70 -11.14 -0.52
N THR A 188 -4.98 -11.09 0.59
CA THR A 188 -5.10 -10.03 1.60
C THR A 188 -3.97 -9.03 1.45
N GLY A 189 -4.29 -7.75 1.30
CA GLY A 189 -3.30 -6.68 1.23
C GLY A 189 -3.62 -5.49 2.12
N GLY A 190 -2.60 -4.78 2.56
CA GLY A 190 -2.80 -3.58 3.39
C GLY A 190 -3.57 -2.47 2.64
N ILE A 191 -3.33 -2.36 1.33
CA ILE A 191 -4.03 -1.41 0.46
C ILE A 191 -5.08 -2.13 -0.39
N ALA A 192 -4.70 -3.18 -1.12
CA ALA A 192 -5.59 -3.85 -2.05
C ALA A 192 -5.49 -5.38 -1.95
N GLY A 193 -6.61 -6.08 -2.09
CA GLY A 193 -6.65 -7.54 -2.03
C GLY A 193 -6.05 -8.17 -3.27
N THR A 194 -6.63 -7.95 -4.43
CA THR A 194 -6.18 -8.56 -5.70
C THR A 194 -6.44 -7.65 -6.89
N GLY A 195 -5.60 -7.73 -7.93
CA GLY A 195 -5.91 -7.04 -9.17
C GLY A 195 -4.78 -6.75 -10.14
N THR A 196 -5.11 -5.93 -11.15
CA THR A 196 -4.23 -5.48 -12.23
C THR A 196 -4.28 -3.96 -12.37
N GLY A 197 -3.15 -3.32 -12.73
CA GLY A 197 -3.06 -1.86 -12.93
C GLY A 197 -1.81 -1.26 -12.26
N ASN A 198 -1.86 0.02 -11.93
CA ASN A 198 -0.73 0.72 -11.36
C ASN A 198 -1.00 1.13 -9.91
N ILE A 199 -0.07 0.82 -9.02
CA ILE A 199 -0.09 1.26 -7.63
C ILE A 199 1.17 2.07 -7.36
N SER A 200 1.00 3.33 -6.97
CA SER A 200 2.15 4.23 -6.79
C SER A 200 2.01 5.13 -5.56
N ASN A 201 3.15 5.49 -4.97
CA ASN A 201 3.24 6.43 -3.86
C ASN A 201 2.37 6.02 -2.64
N CYS A 202 2.16 4.71 -2.42
CA CYS A 202 1.31 4.21 -1.35
C CYS A 202 2.14 3.82 -0.12
N GLU A 203 1.57 4.03 1.06
CA GLU A 203 2.19 3.73 2.35
C GLU A 203 1.24 2.91 3.21
N ASN A 204 1.65 1.70 3.58
CA ASN A 204 0.93 0.88 4.53
C ASN A 204 1.63 0.86 5.89
N ARG A 205 0.90 1.26 6.94
CA ARG A 205 1.30 1.07 8.34
C ARG A 205 0.37 0.13 9.10
N ALA A 206 -0.70 -0.31 8.45
CA ALA A 206 -1.64 -1.26 9.03
C ALA A 206 -0.98 -2.64 9.23
N MET A 207 -1.38 -3.33 10.28
CA MET A 207 -1.11 -4.75 10.45
C MET A 207 -1.96 -5.56 9.45
N VAL A 208 -1.33 -6.49 8.73
CA VAL A 208 -1.98 -7.31 7.71
C VAL A 208 -1.89 -8.78 8.11
N ASN A 209 -3.04 -9.40 8.32
CA ASN A 209 -3.15 -10.82 8.67
C ASN A 209 -3.97 -11.55 7.61
N GLY A 210 -3.51 -12.70 7.18
CA GLY A 210 -4.23 -13.51 6.20
C GLY A 210 -3.85 -14.98 6.25
N THR A 211 -4.43 -15.76 5.35
CA THR A 211 -4.09 -17.18 5.22
C THR A 211 -3.09 -17.38 4.09
N LYS A 212 -3.43 -16.97 2.89
CA LYS A 212 -2.61 -17.19 1.67
C LYS A 212 -2.59 -15.97 0.77
N ASN A 213 -1.45 -15.74 0.11
CA ASN A 213 -1.21 -14.56 -0.74
C ASN A 213 -1.43 -13.26 0.04
N VAL A 214 -0.59 -13.05 1.04
CA VAL A 214 -0.70 -11.92 1.96
C VAL A 214 0.41 -10.92 1.66
N GLY A 215 0.06 -9.68 1.37
CA GLY A 215 1.01 -8.61 1.06
C GLY A 215 0.79 -7.33 1.85
N GLY A 216 1.85 -6.63 2.20
CA GLY A 216 1.73 -5.35 2.88
C GLY A 216 1.03 -4.28 2.02
N ILE A 217 1.19 -4.35 0.70
CA ILE A 217 0.51 -3.48 -0.26
C ILE A 217 -0.61 -4.25 -0.97
N VAL A 218 -0.29 -5.36 -1.64
CA VAL A 218 -1.25 -6.15 -2.42
C VAL A 218 -1.13 -7.63 -2.10
N GLY A 219 -2.24 -8.31 -1.89
CA GLY A 219 -2.24 -9.76 -1.66
C GLY A 219 -1.86 -10.54 -2.93
N ASN A 220 -2.54 -10.32 -4.03
CA ASN A 220 -2.30 -10.97 -5.32
C ASN A 220 -2.30 -9.94 -6.46
N SER A 221 -1.31 -10.01 -7.33
CA SER A 221 -1.07 -9.01 -8.35
C SER A 221 -0.64 -9.65 -9.67
N SER A 222 -1.18 -9.17 -10.79
CA SER A 222 -0.82 -9.58 -12.15
C SER A 222 -0.72 -8.37 -13.06
N ASP A 223 0.31 -8.33 -13.91
CA ASP A 223 0.55 -7.27 -14.90
C ASP A 223 0.52 -5.85 -14.28
N ASN A 224 1.10 -5.73 -13.09
CA ASN A 224 1.10 -4.48 -12.34
C ASN A 224 2.46 -3.80 -12.35
N THR A 225 2.43 -2.47 -12.28
CA THR A 225 3.56 -1.67 -11.81
C THR A 225 3.28 -1.18 -10.40
N ILE A 226 4.09 -1.66 -9.43
CA ILE A 226 4.08 -1.17 -8.06
C ILE A 226 5.32 -0.30 -7.88
N SER A 227 5.12 0.99 -7.64
CA SER A 227 6.22 1.95 -7.63
C SER A 227 6.14 2.94 -6.46
N SER A 228 7.28 3.25 -5.89
CA SER A 228 7.38 4.23 -4.79
C SER A 228 6.47 3.91 -3.61
N CYS A 229 6.31 2.62 -3.30
CA CYS A 229 5.44 2.14 -2.22
C CYS A 229 6.26 1.65 -1.02
N ALA A 230 5.77 1.92 0.18
CA ALA A 230 6.40 1.49 1.43
C ALA A 230 5.43 0.71 2.31
N ASN A 231 5.90 -0.39 2.88
CA ASN A 231 5.20 -1.09 3.95
C ASN A 231 5.98 -0.97 5.26
N TYR A 232 5.33 -0.48 6.29
CA TYR A 232 5.84 -0.42 7.66
C TYR A 232 5.11 -1.38 8.61
N GLY A 233 3.93 -1.84 8.21
CA GLY A 233 3.12 -2.76 9.00
C GLY A 233 3.68 -4.18 8.98
N ALA A 234 3.49 -4.92 10.06
CA ALA A 234 3.76 -6.35 10.07
C ALA A 234 2.79 -7.09 9.16
N VAL A 235 3.30 -8.11 8.45
CA VAL A 235 2.51 -8.94 7.53
C VAL A 235 2.61 -10.40 7.97
N THR A 236 1.48 -11.02 8.25
CA THR A 236 1.41 -12.41 8.71
C THR A 236 0.48 -13.23 7.83
N GLY A 237 0.99 -14.33 7.32
CA GLY A 237 0.19 -15.35 6.63
C GLY A 237 0.33 -16.71 7.33
N THR A 238 -0.73 -17.53 7.32
CA THR A 238 -0.67 -18.86 7.92
C THR A 238 -0.31 -19.97 6.92
N GLU A 239 -0.36 -19.66 5.63
CA GLU A 239 0.03 -20.55 4.51
C GLU A 239 1.12 -19.88 3.65
N SER A 240 1.04 -20.07 2.35
CA SER A 240 2.08 -19.67 1.39
C SER A 240 1.83 -18.31 0.73
N GLY A 241 2.93 -17.70 0.26
CA GLY A 241 2.90 -16.46 -0.50
C GLY A 241 2.74 -15.24 0.40
N VAL A 242 3.74 -14.94 1.23
CA VAL A 242 3.70 -13.81 2.17
C VAL A 242 4.84 -12.84 1.86
N GLY A 243 4.50 -11.59 1.55
CA GLY A 243 5.48 -10.57 1.18
C GLY A 243 5.16 -9.18 1.72
N GLY A 244 6.18 -8.38 1.97
CA GLY A 244 6.01 -7.02 2.45
C GLY A 244 5.38 -6.08 1.42
N MET A 245 5.63 -6.31 0.12
CA MET A 245 4.92 -5.62 -0.95
C MET A 245 3.79 -6.48 -1.49
N VAL A 246 4.10 -7.67 -1.98
CA VAL A 246 3.14 -8.54 -2.67
C VAL A 246 3.23 -9.97 -2.15
N GLY A 247 2.10 -10.57 -1.83
CA GLY A 247 2.05 -11.99 -1.46
C GLY A 247 2.31 -12.91 -2.65
N PHE A 248 1.54 -12.75 -3.72
CA PHE A 248 1.65 -13.53 -4.96
C PHE A 248 1.68 -12.62 -6.18
N PHE A 249 2.76 -12.67 -6.95
CA PHE A 249 3.03 -11.80 -8.09
C PHE A 249 3.17 -12.62 -9.37
N ILE A 250 2.18 -12.55 -10.25
CA ILE A 250 2.21 -13.34 -11.50
C ILE A 250 3.19 -12.71 -12.48
N SER A 251 3.04 -11.40 -12.75
CA SER A 251 3.88 -10.65 -13.68
C SER A 251 3.88 -9.16 -13.37
N GLY A 252 4.96 -8.46 -13.76
CA GLY A 252 5.02 -7.00 -13.66
C GLY A 252 6.32 -6.44 -13.09
N THR A 253 6.26 -5.21 -12.59
CA THR A 253 7.42 -4.46 -12.10
C THR A 253 7.20 -3.99 -10.65
N ILE A 254 8.21 -4.17 -9.80
CA ILE A 254 8.30 -3.54 -8.48
C ILE A 254 9.54 -2.64 -8.49
N GLN A 255 9.32 -1.32 -8.35
CA GLN A 255 10.42 -0.36 -8.42
C GLN A 255 10.33 0.72 -7.34
N ASN A 256 11.49 1.11 -6.82
CA ASN A 256 11.60 2.11 -5.75
C ASN A 256 10.63 1.78 -4.59
N CYS A 257 10.67 0.55 -4.09
CA CYS A 257 9.80 0.08 -3.04
C CYS A 257 10.58 -0.38 -1.82
N ALA A 258 10.01 -0.19 -0.63
CA ALA A 258 10.63 -0.61 0.61
C ALA A 258 9.67 -1.34 1.54
N ASN A 259 10.17 -2.38 2.19
CA ASN A 259 9.50 -2.97 3.33
C ASN A 259 10.36 -2.81 4.60
N TYR A 260 9.76 -2.22 5.62
CA TYR A 260 10.36 -2.00 6.94
C TYR A 260 9.76 -2.94 8.00
N GLY A 261 8.56 -3.47 7.75
CA GLY A 261 7.85 -4.35 8.68
C GLY A 261 8.37 -5.79 8.66
N ASP A 262 8.16 -6.49 9.76
CA ASP A 262 8.46 -7.92 9.87
C ASP A 262 7.45 -8.76 9.09
N ILE A 263 7.93 -9.83 8.46
CA ILE A 263 7.13 -10.72 7.64
C ILE A 263 7.14 -12.13 8.23
N SER A 264 5.96 -12.73 8.39
CA SER A 264 5.82 -14.07 8.92
C SER A 264 4.85 -14.91 8.10
N GLY A 265 5.21 -16.14 7.80
CA GLY A 265 4.38 -17.06 7.03
C GLY A 265 4.83 -18.51 7.14
N ALA A 266 4.12 -19.42 6.46
CA ALA A 266 4.53 -20.82 6.42
C ALA A 266 5.52 -21.06 5.29
N ASP A 267 5.18 -20.69 4.06
CA ASP A 267 5.96 -21.01 2.86
C ASP A 267 5.99 -19.83 1.88
N TYR A 268 7.03 -19.71 1.08
CA TYR A 268 7.25 -18.62 0.13
C TYR A 268 7.14 -17.24 0.83
N VAL A 269 8.02 -17.05 1.82
CA VAL A 269 8.02 -15.82 2.63
C VAL A 269 9.19 -14.94 2.24
N GLY A 270 8.94 -13.68 1.95
CA GLY A 270 9.99 -12.73 1.58
C GLY A 270 9.66 -11.30 1.94
N ASN A 271 10.70 -10.52 2.19
CA ASN A 271 10.53 -9.13 2.64
C ASN A 271 9.84 -8.25 1.57
N GLN A 272 10.07 -8.51 0.28
CA GLN A 272 9.37 -7.81 -0.80
C GLN A 272 8.24 -8.66 -1.38
N ILE A 273 8.53 -9.90 -1.74
CA ILE A 273 7.63 -10.77 -2.49
C ILE A 273 7.60 -12.14 -1.84
N GLY A 274 6.42 -12.68 -1.61
CA GLY A 274 6.27 -14.08 -1.22
C GLY A 274 6.63 -15.02 -2.37
N TYR A 275 5.86 -14.95 -3.44
CA TYR A 275 6.06 -15.74 -4.67
C TYR A 275 5.93 -14.84 -5.90
N ALA A 276 6.84 -14.99 -6.85
CA ALA A 276 6.72 -14.39 -8.17
C ALA A 276 6.91 -15.45 -9.28
N SER A 277 6.10 -15.37 -10.34
CA SER A 277 6.36 -16.06 -11.58
C SER A 277 7.36 -15.25 -12.41
N ILE A 278 6.96 -14.09 -12.92
CA ILE A 278 7.81 -13.18 -13.68
C ILE A 278 7.83 -11.82 -12.97
N CYS A 279 9.02 -11.31 -12.65
CA CYS A 279 9.10 -9.99 -12.02
C CYS A 279 10.32 -9.18 -12.47
N ASN A 280 10.12 -7.88 -12.66
CA ASN A 280 11.19 -6.92 -12.83
C ASN A 280 11.38 -6.14 -11.52
N LEU A 281 12.52 -6.30 -10.89
CA LEU A 281 12.86 -5.64 -9.64
C LEU A 281 13.85 -4.50 -9.89
N ASN A 282 13.55 -3.31 -9.37
CA ASN A 282 14.40 -2.15 -9.56
C ASN A 282 14.41 -1.27 -8.29
N ASN A 283 15.57 -1.12 -7.66
CA ASN A 283 15.76 -0.31 -6.46
C ASN A 283 14.76 -0.63 -5.34
N VAL A 284 14.87 -1.81 -4.77
CA VAL A 284 14.04 -2.25 -3.64
C VAL A 284 14.87 -2.39 -2.36
N LEU A 285 14.25 -2.17 -1.22
CA LEU A 285 14.90 -2.22 0.10
C LEU A 285 14.09 -3.08 1.08
N GLY A 286 14.71 -4.14 1.61
CA GLY A 286 14.15 -4.99 2.67
C GLY A 286 14.85 -4.76 4.01
N ILE A 287 14.12 -4.32 5.03
CA ILE A 287 14.67 -4.03 6.37
C ILE A 287 14.21 -5.05 7.42
N GLY A 288 12.93 -5.39 7.43
CA GLY A 288 12.32 -6.24 8.47
C GLY A 288 12.81 -7.70 8.46
N ASN A 289 12.56 -8.39 9.57
CA ASN A 289 12.85 -9.80 9.73
C ASN A 289 11.90 -10.68 8.91
N VAL A 290 12.35 -11.89 8.57
CA VAL A 290 11.55 -12.89 7.87
C VAL A 290 11.48 -14.17 8.70
N THR A 291 10.26 -14.60 9.01
CA THR A 291 10.00 -15.86 9.74
C THR A 291 9.16 -16.79 8.86
N ALA A 292 9.62 -18.01 8.67
CA ALA A 292 8.96 -19.02 7.85
C ALA A 292 9.06 -20.41 8.45
N THR A 293 8.26 -21.36 7.96
CA THR A 293 8.37 -22.78 8.33
C THR A 293 9.18 -23.59 7.31
N THR A 294 9.31 -23.10 6.07
CA THR A 294 10.05 -23.79 5.00
C THR A 294 11.25 -23.00 4.50
N SER A 295 12.22 -23.71 3.90
CA SER A 295 13.44 -23.12 3.34
C SER A 295 13.23 -22.34 2.03
N GLN A 296 12.01 -22.35 1.47
CA GLN A 296 11.67 -21.60 0.25
C GLN A 296 11.30 -20.14 0.61
N SER A 297 12.15 -19.53 1.45
CA SER A 297 11.95 -18.21 2.00
C SER A 297 13.27 -17.45 2.05
N GLY A 298 13.24 -16.13 2.00
CA GLY A 298 14.45 -15.30 1.96
C GLY A 298 14.23 -13.85 2.39
N LEU A 299 15.33 -13.15 2.70
CA LEU A 299 15.31 -11.76 3.19
C LEU A 299 14.83 -10.74 2.15
N LEU A 300 14.66 -11.10 0.88
CA LEU A 300 14.04 -10.24 -0.15
C LEU A 300 12.82 -10.92 -0.76
N ALA A 301 12.95 -12.17 -1.18
CA ALA A 301 11.85 -12.89 -1.80
C ALA A 301 11.85 -14.36 -1.37
N GLY A 302 10.66 -14.95 -1.26
CA GLY A 302 10.54 -16.39 -1.07
C GLY A 302 10.93 -17.13 -2.35
N VAL A 303 10.19 -16.91 -3.42
CA VAL A 303 10.39 -17.60 -4.70
C VAL A 303 10.29 -16.65 -5.89
N ILE A 304 11.22 -16.77 -6.84
CA ILE A 304 11.17 -16.17 -8.18
C ILE A 304 11.44 -17.30 -9.18
N LEU A 305 10.43 -17.70 -9.96
CA LEU A 305 10.49 -18.93 -10.76
C LEU A 305 11.03 -18.77 -12.18
N ASP A 306 10.70 -17.67 -12.84
CA ASP A 306 10.99 -17.55 -14.27
C ASP A 306 12.32 -16.83 -14.50
N SER A 307 13.14 -17.39 -15.40
CA SER A 307 14.44 -16.84 -15.78
C SER A 307 14.38 -15.54 -16.60
N SER A 308 13.19 -15.17 -17.11
CA SER A 308 12.96 -13.86 -17.70
C SER A 308 12.80 -12.75 -16.65
N SER A 309 12.72 -13.10 -15.36
CA SER A 309 12.73 -12.12 -14.27
C SER A 309 14.07 -11.38 -14.21
N THR A 310 14.00 -10.07 -13.96
CA THR A 310 15.18 -9.19 -14.00
C THR A 310 15.41 -8.43 -12.70
N ALA A 311 16.68 -8.12 -12.45
CA ALA A 311 17.12 -7.21 -11.40
C ALA A 311 17.81 -6.00 -12.08
N ALA A 312 17.04 -4.97 -12.42
CA ALA A 312 17.56 -3.80 -13.14
C ALA A 312 18.30 -2.80 -12.24
N GLY A 313 17.84 -2.59 -11.01
CA GLY A 313 18.46 -1.72 -10.00
C GLY A 313 19.04 -2.50 -8.83
N ILE A 314 19.31 -1.80 -7.74
CA ILE A 314 19.83 -2.40 -6.50
C ILE A 314 18.69 -3.11 -5.76
N LEU A 315 18.94 -4.37 -5.41
CA LEU A 315 18.08 -5.15 -4.52
C LEU A 315 18.75 -5.21 -3.15
N ALA A 316 18.45 -4.22 -2.32
CA ALA A 316 19.09 -4.03 -1.02
C ALA A 316 18.34 -4.75 0.10
N TYR A 317 19.08 -5.33 1.04
CA TYR A 317 18.51 -5.82 2.28
C TYR A 317 19.43 -5.58 3.47
N ASN A 318 18.83 -5.50 4.66
CA ASN A 318 19.54 -5.38 5.93
C ASN A 318 20.21 -6.71 6.26
N SER A 319 21.55 -6.73 6.33
CA SER A 319 22.31 -7.94 6.70
C SER A 319 22.13 -8.35 8.16
N SER A 320 21.62 -7.46 9.00
CA SER A 320 21.29 -7.74 10.41
C SER A 320 19.85 -8.25 10.58
N ALA A 321 19.04 -8.25 9.52
CA ALA A 321 17.70 -8.83 9.56
C ALA A 321 17.80 -10.36 9.73
N LYS A 322 16.91 -10.90 10.55
CA LYS A 322 16.88 -12.32 10.85
C LYS A 322 16.04 -13.08 9.83
N LEU A 323 16.58 -14.16 9.31
CA LEU A 323 15.84 -15.19 8.59
C LEU A 323 15.67 -16.38 9.54
N THR A 324 14.44 -16.61 9.99
CA THR A 324 14.11 -17.74 10.88
C THR A 324 13.31 -18.79 10.12
N ILE A 325 13.81 -20.01 10.04
CA ILE A 325 13.13 -21.14 9.39
C ILE A 325 12.81 -22.20 10.42
N ASN A 326 11.55 -22.57 10.53
CA ASN A 326 11.07 -23.57 11.50
C ASN A 326 11.56 -23.29 12.93
N GLY A 327 11.52 -22.03 13.36
CA GLY A 327 11.97 -21.58 14.69
C GLY A 327 13.49 -21.48 14.87
N ILE A 328 14.28 -21.77 13.82
CA ILE A 328 15.75 -21.73 13.87
C ILE A 328 16.25 -20.52 13.07
N GLU A 329 16.98 -19.61 13.74
CA GLU A 329 17.64 -18.48 13.06
C GLU A 329 18.76 -19.01 12.15
N GLN A 330 18.71 -18.62 10.88
CA GLN A 330 19.69 -18.99 9.88
C GLN A 330 20.94 -18.12 9.99
N THR A 331 22.11 -18.71 9.78
CA THR A 331 23.40 -18.02 9.87
C THR A 331 24.32 -18.41 8.71
N GLY A 332 25.29 -17.56 8.38
CA GLY A 332 26.26 -17.81 7.30
C GLY A 332 25.57 -18.07 5.95
N ASP A 333 26.00 -19.08 5.23
CA ASP A 333 25.51 -19.44 3.89
C ASP A 333 24.04 -19.91 3.87
N ALA A 334 23.46 -20.21 5.03
CA ALA A 334 22.04 -20.55 5.15
C ALA A 334 21.13 -19.31 5.05
N VAL A 335 21.66 -18.11 5.26
CA VAL A 335 20.93 -16.86 5.07
C VAL A 335 20.81 -16.57 3.59
N LYS A 336 19.60 -16.71 3.04
CA LYS A 336 19.33 -16.45 1.63
C LYS A 336 18.61 -15.12 1.44
N ALA A 337 19.04 -14.37 0.45
CA ALA A 337 18.30 -13.21 -0.02
C ALA A 337 16.99 -13.63 -0.72
N ILE A 338 17.05 -14.68 -1.52
CA ILE A 338 15.91 -15.29 -2.21
C ILE A 338 15.93 -16.80 -1.93
N GLY A 339 14.84 -17.35 -1.45
CA GLY A 339 14.74 -18.78 -1.11
C GLY A 339 14.95 -19.68 -2.33
N ILE A 340 14.17 -19.45 -3.41
CA ILE A 340 14.37 -20.05 -4.74
C ILE A 340 14.47 -18.95 -5.77
N SER A 341 15.55 -18.91 -6.54
CA SER A 341 15.78 -17.88 -7.54
C SER A 341 16.11 -18.47 -8.90
N SER A 342 15.36 -18.02 -9.92
CA SER A 342 15.70 -18.22 -11.34
C SER A 342 16.20 -16.94 -12.01
N LEU A 343 16.50 -15.88 -11.24
CA LEU A 343 17.10 -14.66 -11.77
C LEU A 343 18.38 -14.98 -12.56
N SER A 344 18.49 -14.43 -13.76
CA SER A 344 19.68 -14.58 -14.63
C SER A 344 20.95 -14.01 -14.00
N SER A 345 20.82 -13.06 -13.07
CA SER A 345 21.94 -12.49 -12.32
C SER A 345 21.53 -12.08 -10.91
N THR A 346 22.35 -12.45 -9.93
CA THR A 346 22.20 -12.03 -8.53
C THR A 346 23.17 -10.90 -8.13
N ARG A 347 23.96 -10.38 -9.09
CA ARG A 347 25.00 -9.36 -8.84
C ARG A 347 24.47 -8.09 -8.21
N ARG A 348 23.22 -7.74 -8.45
CA ARG A 348 22.56 -6.55 -7.91
C ARG A 348 21.91 -6.74 -6.53
N ILE A 349 21.92 -7.97 -6.02
CA ILE A 349 21.45 -8.29 -4.67
C ILE A 349 22.58 -7.95 -3.69
N LYS A 350 22.29 -7.03 -2.75
CA LYS A 350 23.28 -6.49 -1.82
C LYS A 350 22.78 -6.53 -0.39
N ALA A 351 23.57 -7.17 0.47
CA ALA A 351 23.44 -7.09 1.90
C ALA A 351 24.16 -5.82 2.42
N PHE A 352 23.51 -5.04 3.24
CA PHE A 352 24.08 -3.84 3.86
C PHE A 352 24.01 -3.94 5.38
N SER A 353 25.11 -3.60 6.05
CA SER A 353 25.13 -3.53 7.50
C SER A 353 24.29 -2.35 8.02
N ALA A 354 23.93 -2.40 9.31
CA ALA A 354 23.23 -1.30 9.96
C ALA A 354 23.98 0.03 9.84
N GLU A 355 25.33 -0.01 9.89
CA GLU A 355 26.17 1.16 9.71
C GLU A 355 26.09 1.74 8.30
N GLN A 356 26.13 0.87 7.27
CA GLN A 356 25.95 1.29 5.88
C GLN A 356 24.56 1.86 5.61
N LEU A 357 23.52 1.24 6.18
CA LEU A 357 22.15 1.74 6.08
C LEU A 357 22.00 3.13 6.73
N LYS A 358 22.65 3.34 7.88
CA LYS A 358 22.57 4.61 8.62
C LYS A 358 23.45 5.72 8.03
N SER A 359 24.53 5.39 7.33
CA SER A 359 25.54 6.35 6.84
C SER A 359 25.08 7.24 5.69
N GLY A 360 23.93 6.95 5.07
CA GLY A 360 23.49 7.60 3.82
C GLY A 360 24.00 6.91 2.55
N PHE A 361 24.96 6.01 2.65
CA PHE A 361 25.51 5.30 1.50
C PHE A 361 24.43 4.58 0.68
N VAL A 362 23.54 3.83 1.36
CA VAL A 362 22.48 3.07 0.69
C VAL A 362 21.42 4.00 0.09
N ALA A 363 21.08 5.10 0.78
CA ALA A 363 20.19 6.12 0.23
C ALA A 363 20.77 6.73 -1.06
N PHE A 364 22.06 7.08 -1.06
CA PHE A 364 22.73 7.64 -2.21
C PHE A 364 22.71 6.72 -3.43
N ILE A 365 23.03 5.44 -3.27
CA ILE A 365 23.02 4.49 -4.41
C ILE A 365 21.60 4.18 -4.89
N LEU A 366 20.60 4.13 -3.99
CA LEU A 366 19.19 3.94 -4.37
C LEU A 366 18.59 5.19 -5.05
N GLN A 367 19.10 6.39 -4.74
CA GLN A 367 18.74 7.61 -5.45
C GLN A 367 19.23 7.61 -6.90
N GLY A 368 20.24 6.82 -7.22
CA GLY A 368 20.97 6.93 -8.47
C GLY A 368 21.79 8.21 -8.51
N ASN A 369 21.90 8.87 -9.65
CA ASN A 369 22.48 10.21 -9.71
C ASN A 369 21.47 11.19 -9.12
N ALA A 370 21.81 11.82 -8.00
CA ALA A 370 20.92 12.65 -7.19
C ALA A 370 20.16 13.69 -8.04
N SER A 371 19.03 13.30 -8.58
CA SER A 371 18.10 14.21 -9.23
C SER A 371 17.04 14.64 -8.22
N GLU A 372 16.49 15.83 -8.39
CA GLU A 372 15.38 16.32 -7.56
C GLU A 372 14.16 15.38 -7.59
N SER A 373 14.05 14.57 -8.64
CA SER A 373 13.01 13.54 -8.79
C SER A 373 13.30 12.22 -8.09
N ALA A 374 14.47 12.07 -7.44
CA ALA A 374 14.82 10.84 -6.73
C ALA A 374 13.80 10.53 -5.62
N LYS A 375 13.35 9.28 -5.60
CA LYS A 375 12.33 8.81 -4.63
C LYS A 375 12.90 8.51 -3.25
N TRP A 376 14.19 8.28 -3.16
CA TRP A 376 14.89 7.94 -1.93
C TRP A 376 15.52 9.15 -1.26
N GLY A 377 15.61 9.11 0.05
CA GLY A 377 16.35 10.07 0.85
C GLY A 377 16.55 9.53 2.26
N GLN A 378 17.28 10.28 3.08
CA GLN A 378 17.57 9.92 4.46
C GLN A 378 18.04 11.16 5.22
N LYS A 379 17.44 11.45 6.36
CA LYS A 379 17.96 12.47 7.26
C LYS A 379 19.10 11.88 8.07
N LEU A 380 20.33 12.21 7.68
CA LEU A 380 21.53 11.67 8.32
C LEU A 380 21.57 12.02 9.81
N ASN A 381 22.11 11.11 10.61
CA ASN A 381 22.15 11.17 12.08
C ASN A 381 20.77 11.11 12.78
N THR A 382 19.69 10.92 12.04
CA THR A 382 18.33 10.76 12.58
C THR A 382 17.73 9.45 12.14
N ASP A 383 17.73 9.18 10.84
CA ASP A 383 17.15 7.97 10.26
C ASP A 383 18.15 6.82 10.29
N ASP A 384 17.73 5.64 10.70
CA ASP A 384 18.57 4.45 10.73
C ASP A 384 18.74 3.78 9.36
N TYR A 385 17.92 4.16 8.38
CA TYR A 385 17.91 3.60 7.01
C TYR A 385 17.28 4.58 6.01
N PRO A 386 17.46 4.33 4.67
CA PRO A 386 16.82 5.12 3.63
C PRO A 386 15.29 5.08 3.72
N LEU A 387 14.65 6.21 3.44
CA LEU A 387 13.20 6.36 3.39
C LEU A 387 12.74 6.76 1.99
N LEU A 388 11.56 6.24 1.59
CA LEU A 388 10.90 6.66 0.37
C LEU A 388 10.23 8.01 0.53
N ASN A 389 10.23 8.79 -0.55
CA ASN A 389 9.62 10.12 -0.62
C ASN A 389 10.13 11.11 0.46
N SER A 390 11.30 10.85 1.03
CA SER A 390 11.97 11.78 1.94
C SER A 390 12.43 13.03 1.21
N ALA A 391 12.24 14.19 1.81
CA ALA A 391 12.79 15.45 1.33
C ALA A 391 14.31 15.57 1.56
N ASP A 392 14.83 14.78 2.51
CA ASP A 392 16.24 14.81 2.91
C ASP A 392 17.09 14.00 1.93
N LYS A 393 17.48 14.63 0.82
CA LYS A 393 18.37 14.01 -0.16
C LYS A 393 19.74 13.76 0.43
N VAL A 394 20.40 12.72 -0.06
CA VAL A 394 21.78 12.38 0.34
C VAL A 394 22.71 12.64 -0.85
N TYR A 395 23.76 13.35 -0.59
CA TYR A 395 24.82 13.69 -1.54
C TYR A 395 26.12 13.04 -1.13
N SER A 396 26.98 12.73 -2.09
CA SER A 396 28.37 12.29 -1.86
C SER A 396 29.32 13.29 -2.51
N ASP A 397 30.50 13.44 -1.96
CA ASP A 397 31.60 14.21 -2.52
C ASP A 397 32.49 13.40 -3.48
N CYS A 398 32.29 12.10 -3.54
CA CYS A 398 33.06 11.17 -4.37
C CYS A 398 32.16 10.26 -5.20
N PRO A 399 32.60 9.82 -6.39
CA PRO A 399 31.90 8.83 -7.16
C PRO A 399 31.82 7.46 -6.44
N VAL A 400 30.69 6.79 -6.59
CA VAL A 400 30.50 5.40 -6.20
C VAL A 400 30.18 4.60 -7.46
N THR A 401 30.87 3.51 -7.69
CA THR A 401 30.74 2.68 -8.88
C THR A 401 30.40 1.24 -8.48
N MET A 402 29.40 0.65 -9.11
CA MET A 402 29.16 -0.80 -9.08
C MET A 402 29.77 -1.41 -10.33
N LYS A 403 30.70 -2.34 -10.16
CA LYS A 403 31.29 -3.10 -11.26
C LYS A 403 30.36 -4.22 -11.74
N CYS A 404 30.60 -4.72 -12.93
CA CYS A 404 29.91 -5.92 -13.45
C CYS A 404 30.06 -7.13 -12.56
N SER A 405 31.16 -7.25 -11.79
CA SER A 405 31.33 -8.25 -10.74
C SER A 405 30.33 -8.11 -9.58
N GLY A 406 29.65 -6.96 -9.51
CA GLY A 406 28.81 -6.58 -8.39
C GLY A 406 29.58 -5.93 -7.23
N GLU A 407 30.88 -5.72 -7.36
CA GLU A 407 31.68 -5.02 -6.36
C GLU A 407 31.35 -3.52 -6.37
N LEU A 408 31.20 -2.94 -5.17
CA LEU A 408 30.98 -1.51 -4.98
C LEU A 408 32.33 -0.84 -4.65
N GLU A 409 32.71 0.12 -5.47
CA GLU A 409 33.91 0.95 -5.26
C GLU A 409 33.52 2.40 -5.00
N GLY A 410 34.17 3.02 -4.06
CA GLY A 410 34.03 4.44 -3.72
C GLY A 410 34.17 4.67 -2.23
N LYS A 411 34.79 5.75 -1.87
CA LYS A 411 34.96 6.22 -0.48
C LYS A 411 34.53 7.68 -0.47
N GLY A 412 33.22 7.93 -0.33
CA GLY A 412 32.70 9.26 -0.18
C GLY A 412 32.29 9.55 1.25
N THR A 413 32.22 10.82 1.59
CA THR A 413 31.44 11.31 2.72
C THR A 413 30.02 11.58 2.23
N PHE A 414 29.02 11.30 3.07
CA PHE A 414 27.62 11.50 2.74
C PHE A 414 27.04 12.63 3.60
N ALA A 415 26.31 13.54 2.97
CA ALA A 415 25.74 14.71 3.62
C ALA A 415 24.33 15.03 3.06
N ASN A 416 23.50 15.70 3.85
CA ASN A 416 22.21 16.23 3.38
C ASN A 416 22.38 17.60 2.67
N THR A 417 23.54 18.20 2.74
CA THR A 417 23.88 19.43 2.01
C THR A 417 24.65 19.10 0.76
N LYS A 418 24.31 19.75 -0.34
CA LYS A 418 24.97 19.57 -1.63
C LYS A 418 26.43 20.06 -1.56
N PRO A 419 27.44 19.19 -1.84
CA PRO A 419 28.83 19.61 -1.84
C PRO A 419 29.16 20.48 -3.07
N ALA A 420 30.27 21.18 -3.03
CA ALA A 420 30.73 21.99 -4.16
C ALA A 420 31.06 21.12 -5.40
N GLN A 421 31.56 19.91 -5.17
CA GLN A 421 31.77 18.90 -6.19
C GLN A 421 30.95 17.67 -5.82
N GLU A 422 30.07 17.27 -6.70
CA GLU A 422 29.20 16.10 -6.46
C GLU A 422 29.82 14.83 -7.02
N GLY A 423 29.75 13.76 -6.23
CA GLY A 423 29.97 12.42 -6.68
C GLY A 423 28.75 11.89 -7.44
N THR A 424 28.98 10.87 -8.24
CA THR A 424 27.93 10.18 -9.00
C THR A 424 27.87 8.72 -8.62
N PHE A 425 26.70 8.10 -8.74
CA PHE A 425 26.58 6.65 -8.73
C PHE A 425 26.51 6.15 -10.17
N THR A 426 27.41 5.26 -10.54
CA THR A 426 27.45 4.67 -11.87
C THR A 426 27.50 3.14 -11.79
N MET A 427 26.93 2.49 -12.77
CA MET A 427 27.09 1.06 -12.98
C MET A 427 28.08 0.87 -14.13
N GLN A 428 29.21 0.23 -13.84
CA GLN A 428 30.25 0.00 -14.82
C GLN A 428 29.99 -1.32 -15.55
N HIS A 429 29.79 -1.26 -16.84
CA HIS A 429 29.70 -2.44 -17.70
C HIS A 429 31.09 -3.00 -17.98
N GLY A 430 31.20 -4.31 -18.13
CA GLY A 430 32.44 -4.99 -18.54
C GLY A 430 32.77 -4.76 -20.01
N ASN A 431 33.91 -5.30 -20.45
CA ASN A 431 34.38 -5.17 -21.84
C ASN A 431 33.53 -5.93 -22.87
N SER A 432 32.49 -6.64 -22.46
CA SER A 432 31.57 -7.39 -23.32
C SER A 432 30.18 -6.76 -23.23
N ILE A 433 30.02 -5.54 -23.74
CA ILE A 433 28.71 -4.92 -23.87
C ILE A 433 28.14 -5.36 -25.22
N ILE A 434 26.97 -5.97 -25.20
CA ILE A 434 26.18 -6.27 -26.41
C ILE A 434 25.19 -5.13 -26.57
N HIS A 435 25.30 -4.41 -27.67
CA HIS A 435 24.31 -3.40 -28.07
C HIS A 435 23.18 -4.06 -28.84
N HIS A 436 21.97 -3.92 -28.36
CA HIS A 436 20.74 -4.33 -29.04
C HIS A 436 20.09 -3.09 -29.61
N GLU A 437 20.11 -2.98 -30.93
CA GLU A 437 19.46 -1.85 -31.63
C GLU A 437 17.93 -1.94 -31.48
N SER A 438 17.28 -0.79 -31.49
CA SER A 438 15.82 -0.73 -31.53
C SER A 438 15.30 -1.31 -32.85
N VAL A 439 14.26 -2.12 -32.74
CA VAL A 439 13.54 -2.66 -33.90
C VAL A 439 12.15 -2.08 -33.90
N ASP A 440 11.80 -1.42 -35.02
CA ASP A 440 10.47 -0.87 -35.18
C ASP A 440 9.42 -1.99 -35.26
N VAL A 441 8.25 -1.73 -34.70
CA VAL A 441 7.10 -2.64 -34.77
C VAL A 441 6.63 -2.77 -36.20
N THR A 442 6.60 -4.00 -36.68
CA THR A 442 6.01 -4.32 -37.99
C THR A 442 4.87 -5.32 -37.82
N CYS A 443 4.09 -5.59 -38.87
CA CYS A 443 3.01 -6.58 -38.82
C CYS A 443 3.48 -8.02 -38.53
N THR A 444 4.78 -8.26 -38.57
CA THR A 444 5.38 -9.61 -38.43
C THR A 444 6.49 -9.67 -37.38
N VAL A 445 6.89 -8.53 -36.82
CA VAL A 445 7.98 -8.45 -35.85
C VAL A 445 7.57 -7.52 -34.69
N ASP A 446 7.68 -8.02 -33.47
CA ASP A 446 7.53 -7.19 -32.26
C ASP A 446 8.66 -6.18 -32.20
N GLY A 447 8.35 -4.93 -31.88
CA GLY A 447 9.35 -3.88 -31.70
C GLY A 447 10.14 -4.09 -30.41
N THR A 448 11.42 -3.74 -30.45
CA THR A 448 12.27 -3.67 -29.26
C THR A 448 12.83 -2.27 -29.10
N ILE A 449 12.98 -1.83 -27.85
CA ILE A 449 13.72 -0.60 -27.53
C ILE A 449 15.23 -0.87 -27.55
N GLU A 450 16.01 0.12 -27.94
CA GLU A 450 17.46 0.05 -27.84
C GLU A 450 17.90 -0.18 -26.37
N TYR A 451 18.77 -1.16 -26.14
CA TYR A 451 19.31 -1.44 -24.82
C TYR A 451 20.70 -2.04 -24.90
N TRP A 452 21.40 -1.98 -23.78
CA TRP A 452 22.75 -2.50 -23.62
C TRP A 452 22.77 -3.65 -22.62
N GLU A 453 23.32 -4.77 -23.00
CA GLU A 453 23.48 -5.96 -22.17
C GLU A 453 24.95 -6.16 -21.82
N CYS A 454 25.18 -6.44 -20.54
CA CYS A 454 26.51 -6.71 -19.99
C CYS A 454 26.76 -8.22 -19.81
#